data_82d51fff18db07598d774feebf96e51e
#
_entry.id   82d51fff18db07598d774feebf96e51e
#
_cell.length_a   1.000
_cell.length_b   1.000
_cell.length_c   1.000
_cell.angle_alpha   90.00
_cell.angle_beta   90.00
_cell.angle_gamma   90.00
#
_symmetry.space_group_name_H-M   'P 1'
#
loop_
_entity.id
_entity.type
_entity.pdbx_description
1 polymer ?
#
loop_
_entity_poly.entity_id
_entity_poly.type
_entity_poly.pdbx_seq_one_letter_code
_entity_poly.pdbx_strand_id
1 'polypeptide(L)'
;MGSKSDWPTMKFAADILKKLGIKIDTKIVSAHRTPKRMYDFSSKAKKNNIAVIIAGAGGSAHLPGMIASLTEIPVIGVPIQSKSLNGLDSLLSIVQMPKGIPVGTVAIGKTGAVNAGLFAASIICLLYTSPSPRDMS
;
A
#
# COMPACT_ATOMS: atom_id res chain seq x y z
N MET A 1 6.42 0.44 4.08
CA MET A 1 7.56 0.07 3.22
C MET A 1 8.53 -0.84 3.96
N GLY A 2 9.20 -1.72 3.23
CA GLY A 2 10.06 -2.72 3.84
C GLY A 2 11.45 -2.24 4.24
N SER A 3 11.88 -1.09 3.76
CA SER A 3 13.23 -0.57 3.97
C SER A 3 13.26 0.94 3.80
N LYS A 4 14.23 1.60 4.44
CA LYS A 4 14.49 3.02 4.21
C LYS A 4 14.83 3.32 2.75
N SER A 5 15.44 2.36 2.06
CA SER A 5 15.79 2.52 0.63
C SER A 5 14.57 2.65 -0.27
N ASP A 6 13.38 2.30 0.20
CA ASP A 6 12.13 2.45 -0.54
C ASP A 6 11.56 3.87 -0.45
N TRP A 7 12.02 4.66 0.51
CA TRP A 7 11.47 5.99 0.75
C TRP A 7 11.56 6.95 -0.44
N PRO A 8 12.66 7.00 -1.21
CA PRO A 8 12.72 7.87 -2.39
C PRO A 8 11.58 7.64 -3.37
N THR A 9 11.06 6.41 -3.45
CA THR A 9 9.89 6.08 -4.26
C THR A 9 8.59 6.32 -3.50
N MET A 10 8.48 5.80 -2.29
CA MET A 10 7.25 5.90 -1.50
C MET A 10 6.92 7.33 -1.08
N LYS A 11 7.92 8.21 -1.01
CA LYS A 11 7.73 9.62 -0.74
C LYS A 11 6.69 10.26 -1.67
N PHE A 12 6.64 9.84 -2.93
CA PHE A 12 5.68 10.39 -3.87
C PHE A 12 4.23 10.08 -3.50
N ALA A 13 3.97 8.91 -2.92
CA ALA A 13 2.64 8.58 -2.39
C ALA A 13 2.32 9.48 -1.18
N ALA A 14 3.27 9.63 -0.26
CA ALA A 14 3.11 10.48 0.91
C ALA A 14 2.85 11.95 0.52
N ASP A 15 3.62 12.47 -0.44
CA ASP A 15 3.51 13.86 -0.85
C ASP A 15 2.15 14.16 -1.49
N ILE A 16 1.63 13.28 -2.35
CA ILE A 16 0.31 13.51 -2.97
C ILE A 16 -0.80 13.44 -1.94
N LEU A 17 -0.71 12.53 -0.97
CA LEU A 17 -1.71 12.43 0.09
C LEU A 17 -1.71 13.66 1.00
N LYS A 18 -0.55 14.16 1.36
CA LYS A 18 -0.41 15.42 2.13
C LYS A 18 -0.99 16.60 1.36
N LYS A 19 -0.70 16.70 0.08
CA LYS A 19 -1.21 17.75 -0.80
C LYS A 19 -2.74 17.74 -0.85
N LEU A 20 -3.35 16.56 -0.77
CA LEU A 20 -4.80 16.39 -0.74
C LEU A 20 -5.40 16.54 0.65
N GLY A 21 -4.60 16.87 1.67
CA GLY A 21 -5.07 17.08 3.03
C GLY A 21 -5.39 15.80 3.80
N ILE A 22 -4.88 14.66 3.34
CA ILE A 22 -5.13 13.36 3.97
C ILE A 22 -4.03 13.08 4.98
N LYS A 23 -4.44 12.72 6.19
CA LYS A 23 -3.52 12.33 7.27
C LYS A 23 -2.87 11.00 6.93
N ILE A 24 -1.55 10.95 7.07
CA ILE A 24 -0.76 9.75 6.80
C ILE A 24 0.07 9.34 8.00
N ASP A 25 0.42 8.07 8.05
CA ASP A 25 1.37 7.50 9.00
C ASP A 25 2.35 6.65 8.19
N THR A 26 3.65 6.94 8.29
CA THR A 26 4.68 6.24 7.53
C THR A 26 5.49 5.36 8.45
N LYS A 27 5.66 4.09 8.07
CA LYS A 27 6.39 3.11 8.87
C LYS A 27 7.28 2.24 8.01
N ILE A 28 8.38 1.79 8.61
CA ILE A 28 9.23 0.75 8.04
C ILE A 28 8.84 -0.55 8.70
N VAL A 29 8.30 -1.46 7.90
CA VAL A 29 7.82 -2.78 8.34
C VAL A 29 8.29 -3.80 7.31
N SER A 30 9.12 -4.74 7.72
CA SER A 30 9.69 -5.73 6.79
C SER A 30 9.06 -7.10 7.04
N ALA A 31 8.61 -7.73 5.96
CA ALA A 31 8.09 -9.10 6.03
C ALA A 31 9.18 -10.11 6.44
N HIS A 32 10.40 -9.89 6.00
CA HIS A 32 11.51 -10.82 6.24
C HIS A 32 12.31 -10.50 7.48
N ARG A 33 12.51 -9.21 7.81
CA ARG A 33 13.37 -8.77 8.89
C ARG A 33 12.63 -8.50 10.20
N THR A 34 11.39 -8.00 10.12
CA THR A 34 10.57 -7.68 11.30
C THR A 34 9.16 -8.25 11.18
N PRO A 35 9.03 -9.59 11.06
CA PRO A 35 7.73 -10.21 10.82
C PRO A 35 6.73 -9.94 11.95
N LYS A 36 7.17 -9.88 13.19
CA LYS A 36 6.29 -9.58 14.32
C LYS A 36 5.74 -8.15 14.24
N ARG A 37 6.59 -7.19 13.89
CA ARG A 37 6.15 -5.80 13.70
C ARG A 37 5.14 -5.69 12.57
N MET A 38 5.36 -6.41 11.48
CA MET A 38 4.42 -6.50 10.36
C MET A 38 3.09 -7.10 10.81
N TYR A 39 3.12 -8.18 11.55
CA TYR A 39 1.93 -8.82 12.08
C TYR A 39 1.14 -7.88 12.99
N ASP A 40 1.81 -7.25 13.95
CA ASP A 40 1.17 -6.32 14.90
C ASP A 40 0.56 -5.13 14.18
N PHE A 41 1.28 -4.53 13.24
CA PHE A 41 0.79 -3.42 12.44
C PHE A 41 -0.46 -3.82 11.64
N SER A 42 -0.37 -4.93 10.94
CA SER A 42 -1.44 -5.38 10.04
C SER A 42 -2.71 -5.78 10.79
N SER A 43 -2.55 -6.55 11.86
CA SER A 43 -3.69 -7.05 12.64
C SER A 43 -4.39 -5.94 13.43
N LYS A 44 -3.70 -4.84 13.74
CA LYS A 44 -4.25 -3.70 14.49
C LYS A 44 -4.66 -2.54 13.60
N ALA A 45 -4.47 -2.64 12.30
CA ALA A 45 -4.70 -1.51 11.39
C ALA A 45 -6.13 -0.99 11.46
N LYS A 46 -7.12 -1.86 11.43
CA LYS A 46 -8.53 -1.47 11.53
C LYS A 46 -8.84 -0.80 12.87
N LYS A 47 -8.35 -1.37 13.96
CA LYS A 47 -8.51 -0.82 15.30
C LYS A 47 -7.88 0.56 15.43
N ASN A 48 -6.79 0.80 14.72
CA ASN A 48 -6.10 2.09 14.70
C ASN A 48 -6.67 3.08 13.68
N ASN A 49 -7.85 2.80 13.14
CA ASN A 49 -8.57 3.67 12.20
C ASN A 49 -7.81 3.93 10.89
N ILE A 50 -7.02 2.97 10.45
CA ILE A 50 -6.37 3.03 9.15
C ILE A 50 -7.40 2.61 8.09
N ALA A 51 -7.61 3.46 7.10
CA ALA A 51 -8.60 3.20 6.04
C ALA A 51 -8.00 2.46 4.84
N VAL A 52 -6.74 2.72 4.51
CA VAL A 52 -6.03 2.11 3.38
C VAL A 52 -4.57 1.95 3.77
N ILE A 53 -3.96 0.86 3.35
CA ILE A 53 -2.52 0.64 3.51
C ILE A 53 -1.87 0.68 2.13
N ILE A 54 -0.85 1.51 1.97
CA ILE A 54 0.00 1.52 0.78
C ILE A 54 1.32 0.88 1.17
N ALA A 55 1.63 -0.26 0.57
CA ALA A 55 2.82 -1.03 0.90
C ALA A 55 3.77 -1.08 -0.29
N GLY A 56 4.97 -0.52 -0.12
CA GLY A 56 6.03 -0.57 -1.11
C GLY A 56 7.06 -1.63 -0.77
N ALA A 57 7.46 -2.40 -1.76
CA ALA A 57 8.46 -3.43 -1.57
C ALA A 57 9.20 -3.72 -2.88
N GLY A 58 10.48 -4.10 -2.78
CA GLY A 58 11.33 -4.40 -3.92
C GLY A 58 11.90 -5.81 -3.88
N GLY A 59 12.29 -6.32 -5.04
CA GLY A 59 12.84 -7.66 -5.18
C GLY A 59 11.80 -8.73 -4.89
N SER A 60 12.10 -9.61 -3.93
CA SER A 60 11.12 -10.55 -3.37
C SER A 60 10.11 -9.79 -2.51
N ALA A 61 9.23 -9.08 -3.17
CA ALA A 61 8.36 -8.06 -2.59
C ALA A 61 7.12 -8.68 -1.92
N HIS A 62 7.32 -9.40 -0.83
CA HIS A 62 6.26 -10.13 -0.13
C HIS A 62 5.42 -9.27 0.81
N LEU A 63 5.89 -8.08 1.17
CA LEU A 63 5.23 -7.24 2.19
C LEU A 63 3.75 -6.94 1.89
N PRO A 64 3.37 -6.48 0.69
CA PRO A 64 1.96 -6.18 0.44
C PRO A 64 1.04 -7.38 0.61
N GLY A 65 1.42 -8.53 0.06
CA GLY A 65 0.63 -9.76 0.16
C GLY A 65 0.54 -10.28 1.59
N MET A 66 1.64 -10.22 2.34
CA MET A 66 1.67 -10.64 3.72
C MET A 66 0.77 -9.76 4.60
N ILE A 67 0.83 -8.44 4.40
CA ILE A 67 -0.08 -7.51 5.08
C ILE A 67 -1.54 -7.82 4.72
N ALA A 68 -1.82 -7.99 3.44
CA ALA A 68 -3.19 -8.28 2.98
C ALA A 68 -3.76 -9.57 3.59
N SER A 69 -2.92 -10.55 3.87
CA SER A 69 -3.35 -11.80 4.53
C SER A 69 -3.70 -11.60 6.01
N LEU A 70 -3.29 -10.50 6.62
CA LEU A 70 -3.44 -10.23 8.05
C LEU A 70 -4.44 -9.11 8.37
N THR A 71 -5.01 -8.49 7.36
CA THR A 71 -5.96 -7.38 7.54
C THR A 71 -7.07 -7.44 6.51
N GLU A 72 -8.23 -6.91 6.86
CA GLU A 72 -9.36 -6.72 5.93
C GLU A 72 -9.35 -5.33 5.28
N ILE A 73 -8.41 -4.47 5.67
CA ILE A 73 -8.26 -3.14 5.10
C ILE A 73 -7.68 -3.24 3.68
N PRO A 74 -8.15 -2.43 2.72
CA PRO A 74 -7.59 -2.45 1.37
C PRO A 74 -6.09 -2.19 1.37
N VAL A 75 -5.34 -3.05 0.67
CA VAL A 75 -3.90 -2.93 0.51
C VAL A 75 -3.57 -2.63 -0.94
N ILE A 76 -2.80 -1.56 -1.15
CA ILE A 76 -2.29 -1.18 -2.46
C ILE A 76 -0.79 -1.43 -2.45
N GLY A 77 -0.31 -2.27 -3.36
CA GLY A 77 1.09 -2.62 -3.47
C GLY A 77 1.81 -1.78 -4.51
N VAL A 78 2.94 -1.20 -4.12
CA VAL A 78 3.79 -0.42 -5.02
C VAL A 78 5.07 -1.22 -5.29
N PRO A 79 5.26 -1.71 -6.52
CA PRO A 79 6.52 -2.37 -6.88
C PRO A 79 7.64 -1.35 -6.94
N ILE A 80 8.69 -1.58 -6.15
CA ILE A 80 9.87 -0.73 -6.14
C ILE A 80 10.83 -1.23 -7.22
N GLN A 81 11.40 -0.32 -7.99
CA GLN A 81 12.36 -0.68 -9.01
C GLN A 81 13.58 -1.36 -8.39
N SER A 82 13.97 -2.51 -8.93
CA SER A 82 15.11 -3.30 -8.46
C SER A 82 16.28 -3.18 -9.42
N LYS A 83 17.49 -3.47 -8.93
CA LYS A 83 18.69 -3.44 -9.77
C LYS A 83 18.74 -4.64 -10.72
N SER A 84 18.26 -5.80 -10.29
CA SER A 84 18.39 -7.05 -11.06
C SER A 84 17.45 -7.13 -12.24
N LEU A 85 16.17 -6.79 -12.05
CA LEU A 85 15.13 -6.95 -13.07
C LEU A 85 14.29 -5.68 -13.30
N ASN A 86 14.82 -4.53 -12.91
CA ASN A 86 14.18 -3.22 -13.11
C ASN A 86 12.77 -3.13 -12.51
N GLY A 87 12.49 -3.93 -11.49
CA GLY A 87 11.19 -3.93 -10.81
C GLY A 87 10.22 -5.01 -11.28
N LEU A 88 10.57 -5.78 -12.32
CA LEU A 88 9.70 -6.88 -12.77
C LEU A 88 9.55 -7.95 -11.69
N ASP A 89 10.61 -8.27 -10.97
CA ASP A 89 10.59 -9.18 -9.83
C ASP A 89 9.69 -8.65 -8.72
N SER A 90 9.75 -7.35 -8.43
CA SER A 90 8.87 -6.70 -7.46
C SER A 90 7.41 -6.79 -7.90
N LEU A 91 7.13 -6.45 -9.15
CA LEU A 91 5.78 -6.48 -9.71
C LEU A 91 5.18 -7.89 -9.64
N LEU A 92 5.91 -8.89 -10.09
CA LEU A 92 5.41 -10.27 -10.10
C LEU A 92 5.18 -10.80 -8.69
N SER A 93 6.04 -10.42 -7.73
CA SER A 93 5.87 -10.82 -6.32
C SER A 93 4.62 -10.21 -5.68
N ILE A 94 4.22 -9.04 -6.14
CA ILE A 94 3.07 -8.31 -5.56
C ILE A 94 1.77 -8.67 -6.27
N VAL A 95 1.79 -8.78 -7.60
CA VAL A 95 0.56 -8.90 -8.40
C VAL A 95 -0.03 -10.31 -8.39
N GLN A 96 0.80 -11.35 -8.28
CA GLN A 96 0.34 -12.74 -8.34
C GLN A 96 -0.13 -13.23 -6.96
N MET A 97 -1.30 -12.76 -6.57
CA MET A 97 -1.89 -13.12 -5.28
C MET A 97 -2.86 -14.30 -5.41
N PRO A 98 -2.95 -15.16 -4.38
CA PRO A 98 -3.91 -16.26 -4.39
C PRO A 98 -5.35 -15.73 -4.27
N LYS A 99 -6.29 -16.52 -4.76
CA LYS A 99 -7.72 -16.23 -4.63
C LYS A 99 -8.07 -15.99 -3.15
N GLY A 100 -8.76 -14.91 -2.88
CA GLY A 100 -9.20 -14.55 -1.54
C GLY A 100 -8.33 -13.55 -0.80
N ILE A 101 -7.10 -13.31 -1.29
CA ILE A 101 -6.17 -12.35 -0.69
C ILE A 101 -5.79 -11.31 -1.76
N PRO A 102 -6.62 -10.29 -2.00
CA PRO A 102 -6.35 -9.33 -3.06
C PRO A 102 -5.35 -8.25 -2.62
N VAL A 103 -4.51 -7.84 -3.55
CA VAL A 103 -3.67 -6.65 -3.43
C VAL A 103 -3.86 -5.82 -4.70
N GLY A 104 -4.25 -4.57 -4.55
CA GLY A 104 -4.34 -3.64 -5.67
C GLY A 104 -2.94 -3.19 -6.08
N THR A 105 -2.45 -3.67 -7.22
CA THR A 105 -1.07 -3.42 -7.66
C THR A 105 -1.03 -2.29 -8.66
N VAL A 106 -0.10 -1.34 -8.47
CA VAL A 106 0.10 -0.18 -9.34
C VAL A 106 1.39 -0.34 -10.15
N ALA A 107 1.69 0.65 -11.00
CA ALA A 107 2.88 0.64 -11.83
C ALA A 107 4.17 0.63 -10.98
N ILE A 108 5.26 0.19 -11.60
CA ILE A 108 6.58 0.14 -10.96
C ILE A 108 7.10 1.56 -10.71
N GLY A 109 7.62 1.78 -9.52
CA GLY A 109 8.38 2.98 -9.18
C GLY A 109 7.52 4.22 -8.89
N LYS A 110 8.07 5.38 -9.20
CA LYS A 110 7.48 6.69 -8.89
C LYS A 110 6.04 6.84 -9.40
N THR A 111 5.80 6.49 -10.66
CA THR A 111 4.45 6.57 -11.25
C THR A 111 3.44 5.77 -10.45
N GLY A 112 3.80 4.55 -10.07
CA GLY A 112 2.95 3.71 -9.24
C GLY A 112 2.72 4.29 -7.87
N ALA A 113 3.75 4.87 -7.25
CA ALA A 113 3.60 5.49 -5.93
C ALA A 113 2.62 6.67 -5.96
N VAL A 114 2.70 7.54 -6.97
CA VAL A 114 1.75 8.64 -7.15
C VAL A 114 0.33 8.08 -7.32
N ASN A 115 0.16 7.10 -8.20
CA ASN A 115 -1.15 6.50 -8.46
C ASN A 115 -1.71 5.77 -7.25
N ALA A 116 -0.85 5.15 -6.43
CA ALA A 116 -1.28 4.54 -5.18
C ALA A 116 -1.86 5.59 -4.21
N GLY A 117 -1.20 6.74 -4.12
CA GLY A 117 -1.71 7.86 -3.32
C GLY A 117 -3.06 8.37 -3.81
N LEU A 118 -3.20 8.56 -5.11
CA LEU A 118 -4.47 8.99 -5.72
C LEU A 118 -5.57 7.94 -5.53
N PHE A 119 -5.24 6.66 -5.67
CA PHE A 119 -6.18 5.57 -5.48
C PHE A 119 -6.65 5.52 -4.03
N ALA A 120 -5.73 5.61 -3.08
CA ALA A 120 -6.05 5.64 -1.65
C ALA A 120 -6.95 6.85 -1.32
N ALA A 121 -6.66 8.01 -1.88
CA ALA A 121 -7.47 9.21 -1.70
C ALA A 121 -8.90 8.99 -2.20
N SER A 122 -9.08 8.34 -3.35
CA SER A 122 -10.40 8.01 -3.89
C SER A 122 -11.18 7.10 -2.95
N ILE A 123 -10.53 6.08 -2.40
CA ILE A 123 -11.17 5.16 -1.44
C ILE A 123 -11.59 5.92 -0.19
N ILE A 124 -10.73 6.75 0.35
CA ILE A 124 -11.00 7.51 1.58
C ILE A 124 -12.12 8.51 1.36
N CYS A 125 -12.14 9.20 0.23
CA CYS A 125 -13.21 10.15 -0.10
C CYS A 125 -14.57 9.45 -0.19
N LEU A 126 -14.63 8.26 -0.76
CA LEU A 126 -15.88 7.50 -0.83
C LEU A 126 -16.35 7.01 0.55
N LEU A 127 -15.40 6.63 1.44
CA LEU A 127 -15.72 6.16 2.78
C LEU A 127 -16.28 7.27 3.67
N TYR A 128 -15.73 8.48 3.57
CA TYR A 128 -16.07 9.59 4.48
C TYR A 128 -17.04 10.60 3.88
N THR A 129 -17.44 10.42 2.61
CA THR A 129 -18.49 11.22 2.01
C THR A 129 -19.82 10.50 2.24
N SER A 130 -20.72 11.12 2.99
CA SER A 130 -22.07 10.58 3.15
C SER A 130 -22.81 10.76 1.82
N PRO A 131 -23.14 9.68 1.10
CA PRO A 131 -23.89 9.83 -0.14
C PRO A 131 -25.29 10.34 0.15
N SER A 132 -25.74 11.29 -0.66
CA SER A 132 -27.14 11.68 -0.60
C SER A 132 -28.01 10.55 -1.16
N PRO A 133 -29.31 10.49 -0.87
CA PRO A 133 -30.19 9.49 -1.47
C PRO A 133 -30.14 9.49 -3.00
N ARG A 134 -29.83 10.63 -3.58
CA ARG A 134 -29.70 10.81 -5.03
C ARG A 134 -28.45 10.10 -5.58
N ASP A 135 -27.37 10.11 -4.82
CA ASP A 135 -26.11 9.49 -5.22
C ASP A 135 -26.16 7.96 -5.09
N MET A 136 -27.10 7.46 -4.32
CA MET A 136 -27.28 6.02 -4.11
C MET A 136 -28.21 5.38 -5.13
N SER A 137 -28.86 6.16 -5.94
CA SER A 137 -29.79 5.65 -6.96
C SER A 137 -29.12 5.20 -8.26
#